data_85785e04d9c96c290c7c39723bc85e10
#
_entry.id   85785e04d9c96c290c7c39723bc85e10
#
_cell.length_a   1.000
_cell.length_b   1.000
_cell.length_c   1.000
_cell.angle_alpha   90.00
_cell.angle_beta   90.00
_cell.angle_gamma   90.00
#
_symmetry.space_group_name_H-M   'P 1'
#
loop_
_entity.id
_entity.type
_entity.pdbx_description
1 polymer ?
#
loop_
_entity_poly.entity_id
_entity_poly.type
_entity_poly.pdbx_seq_one_letter_code
_entity_poly.pdbx_strand_id
1 'polypeptide(L)'
;MTTDSPPRLGLVAQLTRFVAIGALSALVDFGVYHLLLSLGLFPSGAKAISFICGTTTAYLLNRRFTFQSAGGGARVAGFVLLYGTTFAINVGTNALMLAVLPDMPLRVSAAWVIAQGLATAINFVMLRTVVFRQEGPEPPRP
;
A
#
# COMPACT_ATOMS: atom_id res chain seq x y z
N MET A 1 -36.42 -19.29 -1.24
CA MET A 1 -35.02 -19.60 -1.57
C MET A 1 -34.15 -18.53 -0.96
N THR A 2 -33.57 -18.83 0.15
CA THR A 2 -32.55 -18.00 0.76
C THR A 2 -31.26 -18.23 0.00
N THR A 3 -30.87 -17.28 -0.83
CA THR A 3 -29.53 -17.23 -1.35
C THR A 3 -28.63 -16.87 -0.14
N ASP A 4 -28.02 -17.88 0.47
CA ASP A 4 -26.99 -17.68 1.46
C ASP A 4 -25.77 -17.07 0.76
N SER A 5 -25.83 -15.75 0.57
CA SER A 5 -24.62 -14.98 0.31
C SER A 5 -23.73 -15.15 1.54
N PRO A 6 -22.45 -15.52 1.39
CA PRO A 6 -21.58 -15.58 2.56
C PRO A 6 -21.62 -14.22 3.26
N PRO A 7 -21.69 -14.22 4.59
CA PRO A 7 -21.80 -12.98 5.33
C PRO A 7 -20.63 -12.06 4.96
N ARG A 8 -20.95 -10.86 4.47
CA ARG A 8 -19.93 -9.84 4.23
C ARG A 8 -19.26 -9.57 5.57
N LEU A 9 -17.94 -9.69 5.60
CA LEU A 9 -17.17 -9.33 6.78
C LEU A 9 -17.56 -7.92 7.20
N GLY A 10 -17.85 -7.73 8.48
CA GLY A 10 -18.14 -6.42 9.03
C GLY A 10 -16.98 -5.46 8.75
N LEU A 11 -17.27 -4.16 8.70
CA LEU A 11 -16.30 -3.10 8.42
C LEU A 11 -15.07 -3.20 9.34
N VAL A 12 -15.28 -3.50 10.63
CA VAL A 12 -14.21 -3.65 11.61
C VAL A 12 -13.28 -4.81 11.25
N ALA A 13 -13.85 -5.95 10.83
CA ALA A 13 -13.06 -7.12 10.41
C ALA A 13 -12.26 -6.81 9.13
N GLN A 14 -12.85 -6.11 8.16
CA GLN A 14 -12.14 -5.67 6.95
C GLN A 14 -10.98 -4.73 7.26
N LEU A 15 -11.21 -3.74 8.12
CA LEU A 15 -10.19 -2.80 8.55
C LEU A 15 -9.06 -3.50 9.31
N THR A 16 -9.39 -4.41 10.21
CA THR A 16 -8.39 -5.18 10.98
C THR A 16 -7.51 -6.00 10.05
N ARG A 17 -8.11 -6.69 9.07
CA ARG A 17 -7.37 -7.47 8.07
C ARG A 17 -6.51 -6.58 7.18
N PHE A 18 -7.05 -5.46 6.73
CA PHE A 18 -6.32 -4.49 5.92
C PHE A 18 -5.10 -3.94 6.66
N VAL A 19 -5.25 -3.55 7.92
CA VAL A 19 -4.15 -3.05 8.76
C VAL A 19 -3.11 -4.15 9.01
N ALA A 20 -3.54 -5.37 9.33
CA ALA A 20 -2.64 -6.50 9.55
C ALA A 20 -1.83 -6.85 8.30
N ILE A 21 -2.48 -6.88 7.13
CA ILE A 21 -1.84 -7.11 5.83
C ILE A 21 -0.90 -5.96 5.50
N GLY A 22 -1.29 -4.72 5.76
CA GLY A 22 -0.45 -3.54 5.59
C GLY A 22 0.81 -3.59 6.44
N ALA A 23 0.68 -3.98 7.71
CA ALA A 23 1.82 -4.17 8.60
C ALA A 23 2.77 -5.27 8.13
N LEU A 24 2.23 -6.41 7.72
CA LEU A 24 3.03 -7.51 7.16
C LEU A 24 3.76 -7.08 5.88
N SER A 25 3.08 -6.37 5.01
CA SER A 25 3.64 -5.85 3.76
C SER A 25 4.74 -4.83 4.01
N ALA A 26 4.57 -3.97 5.02
CA ALA A 26 5.58 -3.02 5.45
C ALA A 26 6.82 -3.74 6.01
N LEU A 27 6.64 -4.84 6.74
CA LEU A 27 7.76 -5.67 7.21
C LEU A 27 8.50 -6.32 6.05
N VAL A 28 7.81 -6.79 5.02
CA VAL A 28 8.43 -7.31 3.79
C VAL A 28 9.24 -6.22 3.10
N ASP A 29 8.66 -5.04 2.91
CA ASP A 29 9.37 -3.89 2.34
C ASP A 29 10.62 -3.56 3.15
N PHE A 30 10.50 -3.38 4.45
CA PHE A 30 11.61 -3.06 5.34
C PHE A 30 12.72 -4.12 5.28
N GLY A 31 12.37 -5.39 5.37
CA GLY A 31 13.32 -6.49 5.32
C GLY A 31 14.05 -6.58 3.99
N VAL A 32 13.33 -6.49 2.87
CA VAL A 32 13.92 -6.50 1.52
C VAL A 32 14.80 -5.27 1.31
N TYR A 33 14.36 -4.10 1.76
CA TYR A 33 15.15 -2.87 1.66
C TYR A 33 16.51 -3.00 2.35
N HIS A 34 16.52 -3.41 3.62
CA HIS A 34 17.76 -3.59 4.36
C HIS A 34 18.64 -4.71 3.80
N LEU A 35 18.04 -5.79 3.31
CA LEU A 35 18.78 -6.87 2.65
C LEU A 35 19.49 -6.36 1.40
N LEU A 36 18.80 -5.64 0.54
CA LEU A 36 19.38 -5.11 -0.70
C LEU A 36 20.48 -4.09 -0.43
N LEU A 37 20.30 -3.25 0.60
CA LEU A 37 21.37 -2.33 1.02
C LEU A 37 22.60 -3.10 1.49
N SER A 38 22.42 -4.17 2.25
CA SER A 38 23.55 -5.00 2.71
C SER A 38 24.29 -5.71 1.58
N LEU A 39 23.59 -5.96 0.47
CA LEU A 39 24.17 -6.55 -0.74
C LEU A 39 24.84 -5.50 -1.65
N GLY A 40 24.83 -4.23 -1.26
CA GLY A 40 25.51 -3.16 -1.96
C GLY A 40 24.68 -2.41 -2.99
N LEU A 41 23.36 -2.65 -3.03
CA LEU A 41 22.49 -1.90 -3.94
C LEU A 41 22.33 -0.46 -3.45
N PHE A 42 22.29 0.50 -4.37
CA PHE A 42 22.10 1.91 -4.02
C PHE A 42 20.69 2.16 -3.42
N PRO A 43 20.52 3.14 -2.49
CA PRO A 43 19.30 3.28 -1.69
C PRO A 43 18.02 3.43 -2.50
N SER A 44 18.00 4.25 -3.55
CA SER A 44 16.79 4.45 -4.36
C SER A 44 16.37 3.20 -5.11
N GLY A 45 17.33 2.43 -5.64
CA GLY A 45 17.06 1.13 -6.28
C GLY A 45 16.57 0.10 -5.29
N ALA A 46 17.20 0.01 -4.12
CA ALA A 46 16.77 -0.86 -3.03
C ALA A 46 15.33 -0.52 -2.58
N LYS A 47 15.03 0.77 -2.43
CA LYS A 47 13.70 1.22 -2.02
C LYS A 47 12.63 0.93 -3.08
N ALA A 48 12.95 1.12 -4.35
CA ALA A 48 12.05 0.79 -5.45
C ALA A 48 11.67 -0.70 -5.45
N ILE A 49 12.65 -1.58 -5.36
CA ILE A 49 12.45 -3.03 -5.36
C ILE A 49 11.69 -3.46 -4.10
N SER A 50 12.07 -2.96 -2.93
CA SER A 50 11.41 -3.31 -1.67
C SER A 50 9.95 -2.86 -1.64
N PHE A 51 9.66 -1.67 -2.17
CA PHE A 51 8.28 -1.17 -2.29
C PHE A 51 7.45 -2.08 -3.20
N ILE A 52 7.98 -2.51 -4.34
CA ILE A 52 7.31 -3.44 -5.25
C ILE A 52 7.01 -4.77 -4.53
N CYS A 53 7.98 -5.30 -3.78
CA CYS A 53 7.78 -6.54 -3.01
C CYS A 53 6.70 -6.36 -1.94
N GLY A 54 6.73 -5.28 -1.19
CA GLY A 54 5.75 -4.98 -0.15
C GLY A 54 4.34 -4.78 -0.71
N THR A 55 4.20 -3.99 -1.77
CA THR A 55 2.90 -3.72 -2.40
C THR A 55 2.33 -4.93 -3.11
N THR A 56 3.17 -5.75 -3.73
CA THR A 56 2.75 -7.04 -4.32
C THR A 56 2.21 -7.97 -3.24
N THR A 57 2.88 -8.06 -2.10
CA THR A 57 2.42 -8.82 -0.94
C THR A 57 1.06 -8.31 -0.47
N ALA A 58 0.91 -7.00 -0.30
CA ALA A 58 -0.34 -6.38 0.10
C ALA A 58 -1.48 -6.67 -0.89
N TYR A 59 -1.19 -6.54 -2.17
CA TYR A 59 -2.16 -6.80 -3.23
C TYR A 59 -2.66 -8.26 -3.21
N LEU A 60 -1.74 -9.21 -3.18
CA LEU A 60 -2.08 -10.63 -3.22
C LEU A 60 -2.87 -11.06 -1.97
N LEU A 61 -2.46 -10.57 -0.80
CA LEU A 61 -3.14 -10.90 0.45
C LEU A 61 -4.52 -10.22 0.55
N ASN A 62 -4.62 -8.97 0.17
CA ASN A 62 -5.90 -8.25 0.17
C ASN A 62 -6.88 -8.85 -0.85
N ARG A 63 -6.41 -9.19 -2.04
CA ARG A 63 -7.22 -9.85 -3.05
C ARG A 63 -7.81 -11.16 -2.52
N ARG A 64 -7.01 -11.96 -1.81
CA ARG A 64 -7.43 -13.28 -1.32
C ARG A 64 -8.30 -13.21 -0.08
N PHE A 65 -7.99 -12.33 0.88
CA PHE A 65 -8.58 -12.34 2.22
C PHE A 65 -9.54 -11.20 2.52
N THR A 66 -9.45 -10.09 1.81
CA THR A 66 -10.22 -8.87 2.13
C THR A 66 -11.24 -8.52 1.05
N PHE A 67 -10.86 -8.57 -0.23
CA PHE A 67 -11.69 -8.15 -1.35
C PHE A 67 -11.88 -9.32 -2.33
N GLN A 68 -13.03 -9.96 -2.26
CA GLN A 68 -13.40 -11.05 -3.17
C GLN A 68 -14.08 -10.55 -4.45
N SER A 69 -13.85 -9.32 -4.86
CA SER A 69 -14.50 -8.78 -6.06
C SER A 69 -13.62 -8.98 -7.30
N ALA A 70 -14.22 -9.54 -8.34
CA ALA A 70 -13.67 -9.51 -9.68
C ALA A 70 -13.59 -8.06 -10.14
N GLY A 71 -12.38 -7.51 -10.32
CA GLY A 71 -12.16 -6.15 -10.77
C GLY A 71 -12.28 -6.01 -12.29
N GLY A 72 -13.03 -5.03 -12.76
CA GLY A 72 -12.99 -4.59 -14.16
C GLY A 72 -11.73 -3.78 -14.49
N GLY A 73 -11.50 -3.50 -15.78
CA GLY A 73 -10.33 -2.75 -16.25
C GLY A 73 -10.15 -1.36 -15.61
N ALA A 74 -11.25 -0.68 -15.25
CA ALA A 74 -11.21 0.60 -14.56
C ALA A 74 -10.57 0.51 -13.16
N ARG A 75 -10.77 -0.60 -12.46
CA ARG A 75 -10.13 -0.85 -11.15
C ARG A 75 -8.63 -1.07 -11.29
N VAL A 76 -8.20 -1.77 -12.34
CA VAL A 76 -6.78 -1.98 -12.63
C VAL A 76 -6.09 -0.65 -12.91
N ALA A 77 -6.71 0.22 -13.71
CA ALA A 77 -6.17 1.55 -14.00
C ALA A 77 -6.07 2.41 -12.72
N GLY A 78 -7.08 2.36 -11.85
CA GLY A 78 -7.06 3.04 -10.56
C GLY A 78 -5.96 2.52 -9.65
N PHE A 79 -5.74 1.22 -9.61
CA PHE A 79 -4.65 0.60 -8.86
C PHE A 79 -3.28 1.02 -9.37
N VAL A 80 -3.07 1.01 -10.68
CA VAL A 80 -1.81 1.43 -11.29
C VAL A 80 -1.51 2.89 -10.97
N LEU A 81 -2.51 3.77 -11.09
CA LEU A 81 -2.37 5.18 -10.75
C LEU A 81 -2.05 5.38 -9.27
N LEU A 82 -2.78 4.70 -8.38
CA LEU A 82 -2.57 4.76 -6.93
C LEU A 82 -1.17 4.30 -6.54
N TYR A 83 -0.78 3.11 -6.98
CA TYR A 83 0.52 2.54 -6.64
C TYR A 83 1.67 3.27 -7.33
N GLY A 84 1.48 3.74 -8.55
CA GLY A 84 2.46 4.58 -9.25
C GLY A 84 2.73 5.89 -8.51
N THR A 85 1.69 6.55 -8.03
CA THR A 85 1.80 7.78 -7.24
C THR A 85 2.47 7.52 -5.90
N THR A 86 2.02 6.53 -5.16
CA THR A 86 2.60 6.20 -3.85
C THR A 86 4.03 5.67 -3.97
N PHE A 87 4.34 4.96 -5.05
CA PHE A 87 5.71 4.55 -5.38
C PHE A 87 6.64 5.75 -5.53
N ALA A 88 6.25 6.71 -6.37
CA ALA A 88 7.06 7.91 -6.61
C ALA A 88 7.26 8.71 -5.32
N ILE A 89 6.20 8.86 -4.51
CA ILE A 89 6.27 9.56 -3.22
C ILE A 89 7.15 8.81 -2.23
N ASN A 90 7.01 7.50 -2.14
CA ASN A 90 7.79 6.67 -1.21
C ASN A 90 9.28 6.73 -1.55
N VAL A 91 9.65 6.44 -2.79
CA VAL A 91 11.06 6.45 -3.24
C VAL A 91 11.63 7.86 -3.16
N GLY A 92 10.91 8.86 -3.63
CA GLY A 92 11.34 10.26 -3.62
C GLY A 92 11.52 10.81 -2.21
N THR A 93 10.59 10.53 -1.30
CA THR A 93 10.68 10.96 0.11
C THR A 93 11.85 10.27 0.81
N ASN A 94 12.05 8.99 0.57
CA ASN A 94 13.18 8.26 1.14
C ASN A 94 14.50 8.88 0.68
N ALA A 95 14.66 9.17 -0.60
CA ALA A 95 15.85 9.83 -1.14
C ALA A 95 16.05 11.22 -0.54
N LEU A 96 14.98 12.01 -0.43
CA LEU A 96 15.01 13.35 0.19
C LEU A 96 15.42 13.26 1.66
N MET A 97 14.84 12.35 2.42
CA MET A 97 15.17 12.19 3.84
C MET A 97 16.62 11.74 4.03
N LEU A 98 17.14 10.87 3.18
CA LEU A 98 18.55 10.50 3.23
C LEU A 98 19.48 11.68 2.92
N ALA A 99 19.01 12.65 2.12
CA ALA A 99 19.78 13.84 1.80
C ALA A 99 19.76 14.92 2.92
N VAL A 100 18.64 15.04 3.65
CA VAL A 100 18.45 16.13 4.62
C VAL A 100 18.60 15.71 6.08
N LEU A 101 18.43 14.44 6.41
CA LEU A 101 18.60 13.97 7.79
C LEU A 101 20.06 14.03 8.21
N PRO A 102 20.33 14.43 9.45
CA PRO A 102 21.69 14.43 9.98
C PRO A 102 22.26 13.02 10.08
N ASP A 103 23.58 12.93 10.12
CA ASP A 103 24.29 11.65 10.29
C ASP A 103 24.00 11.12 11.70
N MET A 104 23.17 10.11 11.79
CA MET A 104 22.76 9.48 13.05
C MET A 104 22.57 7.97 12.86
N PRO A 105 22.67 7.16 13.95
CA PRO A 105 22.70 5.69 13.83
C PRO A 105 21.53 5.06 13.12
N LEU A 106 20.32 5.62 13.22
CA LEU A 106 19.10 5.08 12.63
C LEU A 106 18.59 5.89 11.43
N ARG A 107 19.47 6.65 10.77
CA ARG A 107 19.12 7.53 9.66
C ARG A 107 18.38 6.81 8.53
N VAL A 108 18.87 5.65 8.11
CA VAL A 108 18.27 4.87 7.02
C VAL A 108 16.87 4.38 7.40
N SER A 109 16.71 3.86 8.60
CA SER A 109 15.41 3.40 9.11
C SER A 109 14.45 4.56 9.34
N ALA A 110 14.93 5.72 9.83
CA ALA A 110 14.13 6.91 10.00
C ALA A 110 13.61 7.44 8.64
N ALA A 111 14.45 7.48 7.63
CA ALA A 111 14.06 7.85 6.27
C ALA A 111 12.99 6.91 5.73
N TRP A 112 13.16 5.61 5.92
CA TRP A 112 12.18 4.60 5.52
C TRP A 112 10.83 4.81 6.22
N VAL A 113 10.82 5.02 7.54
CA VAL A 113 9.58 5.24 8.32
C VAL A 113 8.83 6.47 7.83
N ILE A 114 9.54 7.58 7.60
CA ILE A 114 8.94 8.83 7.12
C ILE A 114 8.35 8.63 5.71
N ALA A 115 9.10 8.01 4.81
CA ALA A 115 8.64 7.73 3.45
C ALA A 115 7.42 6.80 3.45
N GLN A 116 7.46 5.75 4.23
CA GLN A 116 6.38 4.79 4.35
C GLN A 116 5.13 5.41 4.98
N GLY A 117 5.30 6.19 6.02
CA GLY A 117 4.20 6.90 6.68
C GLY A 117 3.50 7.89 5.75
N LEU A 118 4.27 8.68 5.00
CA LEU A 118 3.72 9.64 4.04
C LEU A 118 2.99 8.92 2.90
N ALA A 119 3.61 7.91 2.30
CA ALA A 119 2.98 7.12 1.23
C ALA A 119 1.69 6.44 1.71
N THR A 120 1.69 5.89 2.92
CA THR A 120 0.51 5.27 3.53
C THR A 120 -0.62 6.28 3.76
N ALA A 121 -0.30 7.47 4.27
CA ALA A 121 -1.28 8.54 4.47
C ALA A 121 -1.91 8.99 3.15
N ILE A 122 -1.11 9.17 2.11
CA ILE A 122 -1.59 9.54 0.77
C ILE A 122 -2.41 8.41 0.17
N ASN A 123 -1.97 7.17 0.31
CA ASN A 123 -2.71 6.00 -0.13
C ASN A 123 -4.11 5.93 0.52
N PHE A 124 -4.17 6.17 1.83
CA PHE A 124 -5.45 6.22 2.56
C PHE A 124 -6.36 7.33 2.04
N VAL A 125 -5.84 8.54 1.85
CA VAL A 125 -6.62 9.68 1.33
C VAL A 125 -7.11 9.39 -0.08
N MET A 126 -6.26 8.85 -0.95
CA MET A 126 -6.63 8.50 -2.32
C MET A 126 -7.70 7.40 -2.36
N LEU A 127 -7.57 6.37 -1.55
CA LEU A 127 -8.59 5.33 -1.43
C LEU A 127 -9.93 5.91 -0.99
N ARG A 128 -9.90 6.77 0.01
CA ARG A 128 -11.13 7.38 0.55
C ARG A 128 -11.79 8.34 -0.44
N THR A 129 -11.02 9.12 -1.19
CA THR A 129 -11.56 10.14 -2.09
C THR A 129 -11.91 9.60 -3.47
N VAL A 130 -11.17 8.63 -3.99
CA VAL A 130 -11.33 8.13 -5.36
C VAL A 130 -12.15 6.85 -5.40
N VAL A 131 -11.89 5.90 -4.50
CA VAL A 131 -12.53 4.58 -4.52
C VAL A 131 -13.92 4.64 -3.89
N PHE A 132 -14.09 5.33 -2.76
CA PHE A 132 -15.38 5.42 -2.08
C PHE A 132 -16.34 6.44 -2.71
N ARG A 133 -15.88 7.35 -3.54
CA ARG A 133 -16.75 8.29 -4.28
C ARG A 133 -17.50 7.64 -5.46
N GLN A 134 -17.08 6.49 -5.91
CA GLN A 134 -17.72 5.80 -7.03
C GLN A 134 -18.90 4.91 -6.59
N GLU A 135 -19.12 4.76 -5.31
CA GLU A 135 -20.33 4.15 -4.76
C GLU A 135 -21.36 5.23 -4.46
N GLY A 136 -21.73 6.03 -5.46
CA GLY A 136 -22.89 6.86 -5.40
C GLY A 136 -24.15 5.99 -5.21
N PRO A 137 -25.24 6.52 -4.59
CA PRO A 137 -26.46 5.75 -4.40
C PRO A 137 -26.91 5.20 -5.76
N GLU A 138 -27.10 3.91 -5.82
CA GLU A 138 -27.66 3.22 -6.98
C GLU A 138 -28.99 3.92 -7.34
N PRO A 139 -29.19 4.38 -8.58
CA PRO A 139 -30.45 4.99 -8.95
C PRO A 139 -31.58 3.99 -8.74
N PRO A 140 -32.76 4.42 -8.29
CA PRO A 140 -33.86 3.53 -8.06
C PRO A 140 -34.16 2.76 -9.37
N ARG A 141 -34.13 1.46 -9.28
CA ARG A 141 -34.48 0.59 -10.39
C ARG A 141 -35.95 0.83 -10.77
N PRO A 142 -36.28 0.98 -12.03
CA PRO A 142 -37.66 1.11 -12.47
C PRO A 142 -38.50 -0.12 -12.16
#